data_8c05f30945aa7edd4793c704e0680caf
#
_entry.id   8c05f30945aa7edd4793c704e0680caf
#
_cell.length_a   1.000
_cell.length_b   1.000
_cell.length_c   1.000
_cell.angle_alpha   90.00
_cell.angle_beta   90.00
_cell.angle_gamma   90.00
#
_symmetry.space_group_name_H-M   'P 1'
#
loop_
_entity.id
_entity.type
_entity.pdbx_description
1 polymer ?
#
loop_
_entity_poly.entity_id
_entity_poly.type
_entity_poly.pdbx_seq_one_letter_code
_entity_poly.pdbx_strand_id
1 'polypeptide(L)'
;MMEKVRHGEINLICVKDFSRFSRDYIETGNYLECTFPFMGVRFISINDGYDSDDYKGTTGGLEVVMRSIIYAAYSKDLSVKTTTAKTQMMKQGKYVGGYAPYGYVLHPEIRNKLKLDPEAAEVVRRVFDEALTGRNPSQIALSLNDDNIPTPGQYFRGKHPDKKKFSRMSDKISWTASMVYKLLTSYVYTGATVGHKRKSGGVGSRKTISQKKEDWIVVEGMHEAIVTKEEFELAQAVIRGGNKNPKRKQRYYPLKGLVCCGNCKRALSRRKLRNEEGYFYQCTHSTHDRDTECPVGERYSEAWLENAAYNAIGQMLTLVEKKAVKEHEISKRRKSAISECADTIRNLQKQSEQLKGVKPVSY
;
A
#
# COMPACT_ATOMS: atom_id res chain seq x y z
N MET A 1 11.11 3.83 -11.48
CA MET A 1 11.53 3.97 -12.87
C MET A 1 11.17 5.36 -13.40
N MET A 2 9.91 5.75 -13.44
CA MET A 2 9.48 7.06 -14.00
C MET A 2 10.08 8.29 -13.30
N GLU A 3 10.39 8.23 -12.00
CA GLU A 3 11.12 9.31 -11.32
C GLU A 3 12.52 9.50 -11.89
N LYS A 4 13.24 8.41 -12.13
CA LYS A 4 14.58 8.45 -12.73
C LYS A 4 14.58 8.96 -14.17
N VAL A 5 13.54 8.62 -14.95
CA VAL A 5 13.31 9.19 -16.28
C VAL A 5 13.12 10.71 -16.20
N ARG A 6 12.29 11.19 -15.26
CA ARG A 6 12.07 12.64 -15.06
C ARG A 6 13.34 13.40 -14.63
N HIS A 7 14.24 12.73 -13.93
CA HIS A 7 15.53 13.28 -13.55
C HIS A 7 16.60 13.18 -14.65
N GLY A 8 16.27 12.58 -15.80
CA GLY A 8 17.20 12.41 -16.93
C GLY A 8 18.29 11.34 -16.69
N GLU A 9 18.11 10.48 -15.67
CA GLU A 9 19.04 9.38 -15.38
C GLU A 9 18.86 8.19 -16.33
N ILE A 10 17.73 8.12 -17.04
CA ILE A 10 17.38 7.05 -17.96
C ILE A 10 16.93 7.66 -19.28
N ASN A 11 17.58 7.27 -20.36
CA ASN A 11 17.28 7.68 -21.73
C ASN A 11 16.79 6.53 -22.62
N LEU A 12 16.82 5.28 -22.13
CA LEU A 12 16.34 4.09 -22.81
C LEU A 12 15.51 3.23 -21.88
N ILE A 13 14.33 2.83 -22.35
CA ILE A 13 13.48 1.86 -21.67
C ILE A 13 13.29 0.66 -22.61
N CYS A 14 13.71 -0.52 -22.16
CA CYS A 14 13.50 -1.76 -22.89
C CYS A 14 12.59 -2.69 -22.10
N VAL A 15 11.51 -3.14 -22.73
CA VAL A 15 10.54 -4.07 -22.14
C VAL A 15 10.37 -5.31 -23.01
N LYS A 16 9.91 -6.40 -22.41
CA LYS A 16 9.64 -7.63 -23.13
C LYS A 16 8.45 -7.45 -24.08
N ASP A 17 7.38 -6.85 -23.58
CA ASP A 17 6.14 -6.55 -24.29
C ASP A 17 5.43 -5.35 -23.61
N PHE A 18 4.49 -4.71 -24.30
CA PHE A 18 3.74 -3.55 -23.77
C PHE A 18 3.02 -3.84 -22.47
N SER A 19 2.57 -5.09 -22.24
CA SER A 19 1.87 -5.48 -21.03
C SER A 19 2.73 -5.39 -19.76
N ARG A 20 4.07 -5.38 -19.92
CA ARG A 20 5.04 -5.20 -18.81
C ARG A 20 5.25 -3.75 -18.46
N PHE A 21 5.01 -2.86 -19.40
CA PHE A 21 5.12 -1.42 -19.17
C PHE A 21 3.89 -0.86 -18.45
N SER A 22 2.72 -0.99 -19.06
CA SER A 22 1.43 -0.61 -18.45
C SER A 22 0.32 -1.56 -18.89
N ARG A 23 -0.73 -1.65 -18.07
CA ARG A 23 -1.98 -2.37 -18.39
C ARG A 23 -3.07 -1.44 -18.92
N ASP A 24 -2.80 -0.14 -18.91
CA ASP A 24 -3.68 0.89 -19.43
C ASP A 24 -3.14 1.36 -20.77
N TYR A 25 -3.90 1.11 -21.84
CA TYR A 25 -3.51 1.46 -23.21
C TYR A 25 -3.51 2.98 -23.43
N ILE A 26 -4.36 3.73 -22.72
CA ILE A 26 -4.41 5.19 -22.81
C ILE A 26 -3.15 5.79 -22.20
N GLU A 27 -2.75 5.28 -21.04
CA GLU A 27 -1.53 5.68 -20.37
C GLU A 27 -0.30 5.34 -21.20
N THR A 28 -0.25 4.13 -21.78
CA THR A 28 0.84 3.69 -22.67
C THR A 28 0.95 4.58 -23.91
N GLY A 29 -0.17 4.89 -24.56
CA GLY A 29 -0.21 5.79 -25.70
C GLY A 29 0.33 7.18 -25.36
N ASN A 30 -0.12 7.77 -24.27
CA ASN A 30 0.35 9.09 -23.82
C ASN A 30 1.87 9.11 -23.53
N TYR A 31 2.42 8.03 -22.95
CA TYR A 31 3.86 7.94 -22.72
C TYR A 31 4.64 7.85 -24.05
N LEU A 32 4.17 7.04 -24.98
CA LEU A 32 4.85 6.84 -26.28
C LEU A 32 4.72 8.05 -27.21
N GLU A 33 3.56 8.71 -27.22
CA GLU A 33 3.29 9.87 -28.09
C GLU A 33 3.84 11.19 -27.58
N CYS A 34 3.68 11.42 -26.28
CA CYS A 34 3.95 12.75 -25.71
C CYS A 34 5.13 12.73 -24.76
N THR A 35 5.12 11.84 -23.76
CA THR A 35 6.03 11.95 -22.63
C THR A 35 7.47 11.54 -22.97
N PHE A 36 7.66 10.38 -23.60
CA PHE A 36 8.99 9.89 -23.94
C PHE A 36 9.67 10.69 -25.02
N PRO A 37 8.98 11.06 -26.14
CA PRO A 37 9.58 11.96 -27.13
C PRO A 37 9.97 13.31 -26.53
N PHE A 38 9.12 13.90 -25.68
CA PHE A 38 9.43 15.16 -25.01
C PHE A 38 10.66 15.06 -24.09
N MET A 39 10.85 13.92 -23.44
CA MET A 39 11.98 13.67 -22.53
C MET A 39 13.23 13.12 -23.25
N GLY A 40 13.17 12.87 -24.56
CA GLY A 40 14.28 12.25 -25.31
C GLY A 40 14.57 10.82 -24.89
N VAL A 41 13.54 10.07 -24.46
CA VAL A 41 13.66 8.69 -24.02
C VAL A 41 13.25 7.74 -25.14
N ARG A 42 14.16 6.86 -25.55
CA ARG A 42 13.90 5.77 -26.50
C ARG A 42 13.17 4.64 -25.79
N PHE A 43 12.14 4.11 -26.41
CA PHE A 43 11.37 2.98 -25.89
C PHE A 43 11.37 1.80 -26.86
N ILE A 44 11.75 0.62 -26.37
CA ILE A 44 11.82 -0.62 -27.17
C ILE A 44 10.95 -1.69 -26.51
N SER A 45 10.07 -2.32 -27.29
CA SER A 45 9.32 -3.52 -26.93
C SER A 45 9.75 -4.68 -27.79
N ILE A 46 10.46 -5.67 -27.20
CA ILE A 46 11.13 -6.75 -27.95
C ILE A 46 10.13 -7.65 -28.66
N ASN A 47 9.17 -8.21 -27.93
CA ASN A 47 8.20 -9.17 -28.49
C ASN A 47 7.20 -8.51 -29.43
N ASP A 48 6.97 -7.21 -29.27
CA ASP A 48 6.05 -6.46 -30.13
C ASP A 48 6.75 -5.90 -31.39
N GLY A 49 8.08 -6.02 -31.48
CA GLY A 49 8.89 -5.50 -32.60
C GLY A 49 8.78 -3.97 -32.68
N TYR A 50 8.62 -3.27 -31.55
CA TYR A 50 8.43 -1.83 -31.54
C TYR A 50 9.69 -1.13 -31.03
N ASP A 51 10.13 -0.12 -31.80
CA ASP A 51 11.19 0.80 -31.41
C ASP A 51 10.72 2.24 -31.68
N SER A 52 10.75 3.10 -30.69
CA SER A 52 10.29 4.49 -30.83
C SER A 52 11.11 5.32 -31.81
N ASP A 53 12.35 4.91 -32.11
CA ASP A 53 13.19 5.60 -33.10
C ASP A 53 12.73 5.37 -34.54
N ASP A 54 12.06 4.24 -34.80
CA ASP A 54 11.49 3.91 -36.13
C ASP A 54 10.21 4.72 -36.42
N TYR A 55 9.57 5.26 -35.36
CA TYR A 55 8.28 5.94 -35.43
C TYR A 55 8.37 7.42 -35.03
N LYS A 56 9.43 8.11 -35.39
CA LYS A 56 9.64 9.53 -35.01
C LYS A 56 8.45 10.42 -35.35
N GLY A 57 7.72 10.83 -34.30
CA GLY A 57 6.57 11.74 -34.39
C GLY A 57 5.20 11.07 -34.58
N THR A 58 5.12 9.74 -34.54
CA THR A 58 3.86 9.01 -34.55
C THR A 58 3.89 7.84 -33.57
N THR A 59 2.74 7.38 -33.09
CA THR A 59 2.57 6.28 -32.12
C THR A 59 2.93 4.88 -32.62
N GLY A 60 3.53 4.71 -33.77
CA GLY A 60 3.66 3.39 -34.38
C GLY A 60 2.36 2.89 -34.99
N GLY A 61 1.39 3.80 -35.15
CA GLY A 61 0.16 3.53 -35.89
C GLY A 61 -0.87 2.66 -35.17
N LEU A 62 -1.87 2.25 -35.94
CA LEU A 62 -3.01 1.45 -35.50
C LEU A 62 -2.60 0.12 -34.83
N GLU A 63 -1.46 -0.45 -35.22
CA GLU A 63 -0.99 -1.73 -34.70
C GLU A 63 -0.65 -1.70 -33.21
N VAL A 64 0.05 -0.67 -32.71
CA VAL A 64 0.40 -0.51 -31.28
C VAL A 64 -0.86 -0.33 -30.44
N VAL A 65 -1.80 0.48 -30.95
CA VAL A 65 -3.09 0.71 -30.28
C VAL A 65 -3.89 -0.61 -30.21
N MET A 66 -3.99 -1.35 -31.32
CA MET A 66 -4.69 -2.63 -31.36
C MET A 66 -4.06 -3.67 -30.42
N ARG A 67 -2.75 -3.83 -30.43
CA ARG A 67 -2.06 -4.74 -29.51
C ARG A 67 -2.31 -4.37 -28.05
N SER A 68 -2.24 -3.10 -27.70
CA SER A 68 -2.51 -2.62 -26.36
C SER A 68 -3.96 -2.91 -25.91
N ILE A 69 -4.93 -2.75 -26.81
CA ILE A 69 -6.34 -3.09 -26.55
C ILE A 69 -6.50 -4.61 -26.34
N ILE A 70 -5.85 -5.43 -27.16
CA ILE A 70 -5.88 -6.90 -27.02
C ILE A 70 -5.29 -7.32 -25.67
N TYR A 71 -4.17 -6.74 -25.23
CA TYR A 71 -3.58 -7.04 -23.91
C TYR A 71 -4.48 -6.61 -22.76
N ALA A 72 -5.15 -5.45 -22.87
CA ALA A 72 -6.11 -4.99 -21.88
C ALA A 72 -7.33 -5.93 -21.81
N ALA A 73 -7.87 -6.35 -22.95
CA ALA A 73 -8.98 -7.30 -23.04
C ALA A 73 -8.59 -8.67 -22.45
N TYR A 74 -7.40 -9.18 -22.79
CA TYR A 74 -6.87 -10.42 -22.21
C TYR A 74 -6.70 -10.34 -20.69
N SER A 75 -6.16 -9.23 -20.18
CA SER A 75 -6.02 -9.02 -18.73
C SER A 75 -7.37 -9.02 -18.02
N LYS A 76 -8.40 -8.43 -18.63
CA LYS A 76 -9.77 -8.40 -18.11
C LYS A 76 -10.40 -9.81 -18.13
N ASP A 77 -10.27 -10.54 -19.21
CA ASP A 77 -10.76 -11.93 -19.33
C ASP A 77 -10.09 -12.84 -18.30
N LEU A 78 -8.76 -12.77 -18.16
CA LEU A 78 -8.02 -13.53 -17.15
C LEU A 78 -8.46 -13.19 -15.73
N SER A 79 -8.74 -11.92 -15.44
CA SER A 79 -9.27 -11.49 -14.15
C SER A 79 -10.64 -12.10 -13.87
N VAL A 80 -11.54 -12.11 -14.85
CA VAL A 80 -12.87 -12.72 -14.75
C VAL A 80 -12.73 -14.24 -14.51
N LYS A 81 -11.95 -14.93 -15.33
CA LYS A 81 -11.73 -16.40 -15.22
C LYS A 81 -11.14 -16.76 -13.86
N THR A 82 -10.13 -16.02 -13.40
CA THR A 82 -9.49 -16.25 -12.09
C THR A 82 -10.46 -16.01 -10.94
N THR A 83 -11.27 -14.96 -11.02
CA THR A 83 -12.26 -14.63 -9.98
C THR A 83 -13.36 -15.69 -9.93
N THR A 84 -13.86 -16.13 -11.08
CA THR A 84 -14.86 -17.20 -11.20
C THR A 84 -14.32 -18.50 -10.64
N ALA A 85 -13.11 -18.91 -11.01
CA ALA A 85 -12.47 -20.12 -10.47
C ALA A 85 -12.31 -20.06 -8.94
N LYS A 86 -11.84 -18.93 -8.39
CA LYS A 86 -11.75 -18.72 -6.94
C LYS A 86 -13.10 -18.78 -6.26
N THR A 87 -14.13 -18.20 -6.86
CA THR A 87 -15.50 -18.23 -6.33
C THR A 87 -16.05 -19.65 -6.29
N GLN A 88 -15.81 -20.44 -7.32
CA GLN A 88 -16.20 -21.86 -7.35
C GLN A 88 -15.48 -22.67 -6.25
N MET A 89 -14.17 -22.44 -6.08
CA MET A 89 -13.42 -23.08 -4.99
C MET A 89 -13.97 -22.72 -3.61
N MET A 90 -14.34 -21.45 -3.39
CA MET A 90 -14.98 -21.00 -2.14
C MET A 90 -16.32 -21.66 -1.91
N LYS A 91 -17.17 -21.80 -2.94
CA LYS A 91 -18.45 -22.52 -2.87
C LYS A 91 -18.28 -24.01 -2.55
N GLN A 92 -17.16 -24.61 -2.94
CA GLN A 92 -16.77 -25.99 -2.59
C GLN A 92 -16.16 -26.09 -1.17
N GLY A 93 -16.16 -25.00 -0.39
CA GLY A 93 -15.56 -24.98 0.95
C GLY A 93 -14.02 -24.98 0.98
N LYS A 94 -13.35 -24.87 -0.18
CA LYS A 94 -11.90 -24.81 -0.25
C LYS A 94 -11.38 -23.48 0.26
N TYR A 95 -10.33 -23.52 1.07
CA TYR A 95 -9.68 -22.31 1.55
C TYR A 95 -8.81 -21.66 0.44
N VAL A 96 -9.14 -20.46 0.04
CA VAL A 96 -8.49 -19.74 -1.08
C VAL A 96 -7.49 -18.65 -0.60
N GLY A 97 -7.27 -18.53 0.70
CA GLY A 97 -6.32 -17.57 1.26
C GLY A 97 -4.87 -17.98 1.02
N GLY A 98 -3.99 -17.00 0.83
CA GLY A 98 -2.55 -17.26 0.67
C GLY A 98 -1.83 -17.67 1.95
N TYR A 99 -2.43 -17.38 3.12
CA TYR A 99 -1.92 -17.73 4.46
C TYR A 99 -3.08 -18.21 5.31
N ALA A 100 -2.84 -19.24 6.12
CA ALA A 100 -3.81 -19.70 7.08
C ALA A 100 -4.11 -18.62 8.15
N PRO A 101 -5.34 -18.57 8.70
CA PRO A 101 -5.64 -17.77 9.88
C PRO A 101 -4.81 -18.24 11.07
N TYR A 102 -4.56 -17.36 12.04
CA TYR A 102 -3.90 -17.74 13.29
C TYR A 102 -4.72 -18.83 14.00
N GLY A 103 -4.08 -19.84 14.55
CA GLY A 103 -4.73 -21.06 15.05
C GLY A 103 -4.80 -22.19 14.03
N TYR A 104 -4.49 -21.93 12.77
CA TYR A 104 -4.48 -22.92 11.70
C TYR A 104 -3.22 -22.86 10.84
N VAL A 105 -2.89 -23.97 10.19
CA VAL A 105 -1.91 -24.07 9.11
C VAL A 105 -2.57 -24.62 7.85
N LEU A 106 -1.96 -24.42 6.70
CA LEU A 106 -2.40 -25.08 5.47
C LEU A 106 -2.04 -26.57 5.57
N HIS A 107 -3.00 -27.45 5.22
CA HIS A 107 -2.77 -28.88 5.26
C HIS A 107 -1.63 -29.24 4.29
N PRO A 108 -0.64 -30.03 4.72
CA PRO A 108 0.54 -30.33 3.90
C PRO A 108 0.19 -31.13 2.63
N GLU A 109 -0.73 -32.10 2.74
CA GLU A 109 -1.08 -33.02 1.65
C GLU A 109 -2.32 -32.58 0.89
N ILE A 110 -3.33 -32.01 1.58
CA ILE A 110 -4.60 -31.63 0.96
C ILE A 110 -4.58 -30.13 0.63
N ARG A 111 -4.47 -29.86 -0.65
CA ARG A 111 -4.45 -28.47 -1.13
C ARG A 111 -5.75 -27.73 -0.75
N ASN A 112 -5.59 -26.48 -0.30
CA ASN A 112 -6.71 -25.58 0.03
C ASN A 112 -7.58 -26.06 1.23
N LYS A 113 -7.01 -26.85 2.13
CA LYS A 113 -7.62 -27.25 3.40
C LYS A 113 -6.85 -26.66 4.57
N LEU A 114 -7.56 -26.30 5.64
CA LEU A 114 -6.95 -25.86 6.90
C LEU A 114 -6.77 -27.06 7.82
N LYS A 115 -5.68 -27.07 8.58
CA LYS A 115 -5.38 -28.01 9.66
C LYS A 115 -5.14 -27.19 10.93
N LEU A 116 -5.57 -27.72 12.07
CA LEU A 116 -5.35 -27.09 13.37
C LEU A 116 -3.83 -26.97 13.65
N ASP A 117 -3.41 -25.84 14.19
CA ASP A 117 -2.08 -25.61 14.75
C ASP A 117 -2.22 -25.60 16.28
N PRO A 118 -1.81 -26.66 17.00
CA PRO A 118 -2.13 -26.81 18.41
C PRO A 118 -1.72 -25.62 19.26
N GLU A 119 -0.47 -25.14 19.13
CA GLU A 119 0.06 -24.03 19.93
C GLU A 119 -0.74 -22.72 19.70
N ALA A 120 -0.99 -22.38 18.45
CA ALA A 120 -1.72 -21.16 18.12
C ALA A 120 -3.24 -21.30 18.40
N ALA A 121 -3.79 -22.53 18.32
CA ALA A 121 -5.19 -22.80 18.62
C ALA A 121 -5.50 -22.63 20.11
N GLU A 122 -4.59 -23.03 21.00
CA GLU A 122 -4.73 -22.81 22.44
C GLU A 122 -4.85 -21.31 22.78
N VAL A 123 -4.03 -20.47 22.12
CA VAL A 123 -4.11 -19.02 22.32
C VAL A 123 -5.45 -18.47 21.81
N VAL A 124 -5.94 -18.96 20.65
CA VAL A 124 -7.26 -18.56 20.14
C VAL A 124 -8.36 -19.02 21.09
N ARG A 125 -8.31 -20.26 21.59
CA ARG A 125 -9.27 -20.77 22.57
C ARG A 125 -9.30 -19.89 23.82
N ARG A 126 -8.14 -19.60 24.39
CA ARG A 126 -8.00 -18.69 25.54
C ARG A 126 -8.65 -17.33 25.28
N VAL A 127 -8.43 -16.74 24.09
CA VAL A 127 -9.04 -15.45 23.72
C VAL A 127 -10.57 -15.53 23.77
N PHE A 128 -11.17 -16.62 23.31
CA PHE A 128 -12.62 -16.84 23.40
C PHE A 128 -13.07 -17.08 24.81
N ASP A 129 -12.38 -17.89 25.60
CA ASP A 129 -12.72 -18.17 26.99
C ASP A 129 -12.70 -16.89 27.82
N GLU A 130 -11.65 -16.05 27.69
CA GLU A 130 -11.61 -14.76 28.35
C GLU A 130 -12.74 -13.79 27.89
N ALA A 131 -13.13 -13.83 26.63
CA ALA A 131 -14.26 -13.03 26.14
C ALA A 131 -15.59 -13.52 26.75
N LEU A 132 -15.79 -14.83 26.89
CA LEU A 132 -16.99 -15.44 27.51
C LEU A 132 -17.10 -15.10 29.00
N THR A 133 -15.97 -14.86 29.71
CA THR A 133 -16.00 -14.35 31.09
C THR A 133 -16.33 -12.84 31.17
N GLY A 134 -16.62 -12.17 30.04
CA GLY A 134 -17.01 -10.77 29.99
C GLY A 134 -15.86 -9.78 29.84
N ARG A 135 -14.62 -10.25 29.65
CA ARG A 135 -13.48 -9.36 29.40
C ARG A 135 -13.60 -8.69 28.01
N ASN A 136 -13.30 -7.41 27.96
CA ASN A 136 -13.28 -6.68 26.70
C ASN A 136 -11.97 -6.93 25.92
N PRO A 137 -11.93 -6.70 24.59
CA PRO A 137 -10.74 -6.97 23.77
C PRO A 137 -9.46 -6.27 24.23
N SER A 138 -9.56 -5.12 24.91
CA SER A 138 -8.38 -4.41 25.46
C SER A 138 -7.80 -5.12 26.68
N GLN A 139 -8.66 -5.65 27.55
CA GLN A 139 -8.25 -6.41 28.73
C GLN A 139 -7.60 -7.74 28.32
N ILE A 140 -8.18 -8.42 27.34
CA ILE A 140 -7.62 -9.66 26.78
C ILE A 140 -6.24 -9.39 26.14
N ALA A 141 -6.10 -8.31 25.38
CA ALA A 141 -4.82 -7.93 24.79
C ALA A 141 -3.74 -7.65 25.87
N LEU A 142 -4.10 -7.02 26.98
CA LEU A 142 -3.19 -6.81 28.11
C LEU A 142 -2.78 -8.14 28.75
N SER A 143 -3.74 -9.03 29.02
CA SER A 143 -3.46 -10.37 29.59
C SER A 143 -2.47 -11.16 28.72
N LEU A 144 -2.66 -11.15 27.38
CA LEU A 144 -1.75 -11.82 26.45
C LEU A 144 -0.35 -11.18 26.42
N ASN A 145 -0.26 -9.86 26.58
CA ASN A 145 1.03 -9.15 26.66
C ASN A 145 1.75 -9.39 27.98
N ASP A 146 1.02 -9.36 29.09
CA ASP A 146 1.57 -9.64 30.44
C ASP A 146 2.18 -11.06 30.51
N ASP A 147 1.58 -12.03 29.78
CA ASP A 147 2.09 -13.39 29.67
C ASP A 147 3.12 -13.60 28.53
N ASN A 148 3.57 -12.52 27.88
CA ASN A 148 4.55 -12.54 26.79
C ASN A 148 4.16 -13.45 25.61
N ILE A 149 2.88 -13.64 25.33
CA ILE A 149 2.41 -14.48 24.23
C ILE A 149 2.71 -13.78 22.90
N PRO A 150 3.41 -14.44 21.96
CA PRO A 150 3.76 -13.81 20.69
C PRO A 150 2.51 -13.46 19.88
N THR A 151 2.53 -12.28 19.25
CA THR A 151 1.44 -11.89 18.35
C THR A 151 1.38 -12.81 17.13
N PRO A 152 0.23 -12.91 16.42
CA PRO A 152 0.12 -13.73 15.21
C PRO A 152 1.21 -13.48 14.17
N GLY A 153 1.66 -12.22 14.05
CA GLY A 153 2.74 -11.86 13.14
C GLY A 153 4.12 -12.36 13.58
N GLN A 154 4.43 -12.25 14.88
CA GLN A 154 5.68 -12.75 15.45
C GLN A 154 5.72 -14.28 15.40
N TYR A 155 4.61 -14.93 15.76
CA TYR A 155 4.47 -16.39 15.67
C TYR A 155 4.69 -16.92 14.25
N PHE A 156 4.03 -16.30 13.27
CA PHE A 156 4.19 -16.67 11.86
C PHE A 156 5.64 -16.46 11.37
N ARG A 157 6.28 -15.36 11.77
CA ARG A 157 7.69 -15.10 11.44
C ARG A 157 8.62 -16.14 12.04
N GLY A 158 8.40 -16.53 13.29
CA GLY A 158 9.17 -17.59 13.95
C GLY A 158 9.09 -18.92 13.20
N LYS A 159 7.90 -19.32 12.75
CA LYS A 159 7.67 -20.55 11.97
C LYS A 159 8.15 -20.48 10.51
N HIS A 160 8.26 -19.26 9.94
CA HIS A 160 8.58 -19.07 8.52
C HIS A 160 9.61 -17.94 8.31
N PRO A 161 10.86 -18.09 8.76
CA PRO A 161 11.88 -17.04 8.68
C PRO A 161 12.17 -16.61 7.23
N ASP A 162 12.03 -17.52 6.26
CA ASP A 162 12.33 -17.30 4.84
C ASP A 162 11.28 -16.39 4.15
N LYS A 163 10.11 -16.17 4.74
CA LYS A 163 9.02 -15.41 4.10
C LYS A 163 9.12 -13.92 4.41
N LYS A 164 9.50 -13.13 3.41
CA LYS A 164 9.65 -11.66 3.47
C LYS A 164 8.42 -10.86 3.92
N LYS A 165 7.22 -11.47 3.98
CA LYS A 165 5.97 -10.75 4.29
C LYS A 165 6.01 -10.03 5.64
N PHE A 166 6.62 -10.63 6.65
CA PHE A 166 6.67 -10.08 8.02
C PHE A 166 8.06 -9.55 8.42
N SER A 167 9.05 -9.60 7.53
CA SER A 167 10.42 -9.15 7.81
C SER A 167 10.53 -7.65 8.16
N ARG A 168 9.54 -6.85 7.72
CA ARG A 168 9.48 -5.40 8.00
C ARG A 168 8.72 -5.05 9.28
N MET A 169 8.19 -6.04 9.99
CA MET A 169 7.50 -5.80 11.25
C MET A 169 8.53 -5.57 12.36
N SER A 170 8.28 -4.57 13.20
CA SER A 170 9.07 -4.33 14.41
C SER A 170 8.98 -5.54 15.36
N ASP A 171 10.08 -5.88 16.02
CA ASP A 171 10.10 -6.93 17.04
C ASP A 171 9.31 -6.53 18.29
N LYS A 172 9.14 -5.23 18.53
CA LYS A 172 8.38 -4.66 19.65
C LYS A 172 6.87 -4.54 19.35
N ILE A 173 6.26 -5.50 18.66
CA ILE A 173 4.81 -5.49 18.43
C ILE A 173 4.12 -6.30 19.52
N SER A 174 3.23 -5.65 20.26
CA SER A 174 2.37 -6.23 21.28
C SER A 174 0.95 -6.46 20.78
N TRP A 175 0.21 -7.32 21.47
CA TRP A 175 -1.20 -7.53 21.22
C TRP A 175 -1.98 -6.22 21.37
N THR A 176 -2.93 -6.00 20.50
CA THR A 176 -3.83 -4.84 20.53
C THR A 176 -5.28 -5.28 20.57
N ALA A 177 -6.15 -4.46 21.12
CA ALA A 177 -7.60 -4.71 21.09
C ALA A 177 -8.14 -4.99 19.70
N SER A 178 -7.56 -4.37 18.66
CA SER A 178 -7.96 -4.61 17.27
C SER A 178 -7.56 -5.99 16.76
N MET A 179 -6.44 -6.55 17.23
CA MET A 179 -6.04 -7.93 16.88
C MET A 179 -6.99 -8.93 17.54
N VAL A 180 -7.24 -8.77 18.84
CA VAL A 180 -8.19 -9.59 19.59
C VAL A 180 -9.61 -9.52 18.98
N TYR A 181 -10.09 -8.32 18.67
CA TYR A 181 -11.38 -8.12 18.01
C TYR A 181 -11.48 -8.85 16.66
N LYS A 182 -10.40 -8.84 15.86
CA LYS A 182 -10.37 -9.59 14.58
C LYS A 182 -10.46 -11.10 14.80
N LEU A 183 -9.81 -11.63 15.83
CA LEU A 183 -9.94 -13.05 16.16
C LEU A 183 -11.38 -13.35 16.57
N LEU A 184 -11.92 -12.65 17.54
CA LEU A 184 -13.26 -12.86 18.07
C LEU A 184 -14.38 -12.71 17.03
N THR A 185 -14.18 -11.91 15.98
CA THR A 185 -15.16 -11.70 14.91
C THR A 185 -14.95 -12.59 13.68
N SER A 186 -13.97 -13.48 13.72
CA SER A 186 -13.65 -14.36 12.59
C SER A 186 -14.39 -15.68 12.68
N TYR A 187 -15.43 -15.84 11.84
CA TYR A 187 -16.28 -17.04 11.80
C TYR A 187 -15.53 -18.31 11.37
N VAL A 188 -14.30 -18.20 10.90
CA VAL A 188 -13.44 -19.34 10.54
C VAL A 188 -13.19 -20.27 11.73
N TYR A 189 -13.18 -19.75 12.96
CA TYR A 189 -12.91 -20.54 14.18
C TYR A 189 -14.00 -21.53 14.54
N THR A 190 -15.20 -21.42 13.92
CA THR A 190 -16.30 -22.40 14.05
C THR A 190 -16.18 -23.60 13.11
N GLY A 191 -15.04 -23.76 12.41
CA GLY A 191 -14.84 -24.82 11.42
C GLY A 191 -15.36 -24.50 10.03
N ALA A 192 -15.85 -23.28 9.80
CA ALA A 192 -16.39 -22.83 8.52
C ALA A 192 -15.33 -22.10 7.67
N THR A 193 -15.29 -22.36 6.37
CA THR A 193 -14.56 -21.50 5.44
C THR A 193 -15.41 -20.30 5.04
N VAL A 194 -14.82 -19.11 5.05
CA VAL A 194 -15.52 -17.87 4.73
C VAL A 194 -14.77 -17.14 3.62
N GLY A 195 -15.40 -17.07 2.46
CA GLY A 195 -14.90 -16.38 1.28
C GLY A 195 -15.68 -15.12 0.92
N HIS A 196 -15.25 -14.44 -0.14
CA HIS A 196 -15.93 -13.29 -0.76
C HIS A 196 -16.16 -12.09 0.18
N LYS A 197 -15.35 -11.96 1.25
CA LYS A 197 -15.42 -10.79 2.19
C LYS A 197 -15.05 -9.47 1.54
N ARG A 198 -14.24 -9.50 0.48
CA ARG A 198 -13.74 -8.31 -0.25
C ARG A 198 -13.72 -8.58 -1.74
N LYS A 199 -14.04 -7.55 -2.53
CA LYS A 199 -13.97 -7.56 -3.99
C LYS A 199 -12.94 -6.53 -4.45
N SER A 200 -12.15 -6.86 -5.48
CA SER A 200 -11.27 -5.89 -6.11
C SER A 200 -12.09 -4.84 -6.86
N GLY A 201 -11.64 -3.59 -6.89
CA GLY A 201 -12.27 -2.50 -7.62
C GLY A 201 -12.13 -2.58 -9.15
N GLY A 202 -11.44 -3.60 -9.67
CA GLY A 202 -11.23 -3.81 -11.11
C GLY A 202 -9.78 -4.12 -11.44
N VAL A 203 -9.50 -4.39 -12.71
CA VAL A 203 -8.14 -4.61 -13.22
C VAL A 203 -7.34 -3.33 -13.08
N GLY A 204 -6.13 -3.43 -12.53
CA GLY A 204 -5.25 -2.26 -12.24
C GLY A 204 -5.59 -1.47 -10.97
N SER A 205 -6.78 -1.65 -10.39
CA SER A 205 -7.16 -0.96 -9.16
C SER A 205 -6.51 -1.58 -7.92
N ARG A 206 -5.90 -0.74 -7.08
CA ARG A 206 -5.43 -1.13 -5.74
C ARG A 206 -6.54 -1.08 -4.67
N LYS A 207 -7.72 -0.55 -5.03
CA LYS A 207 -8.84 -0.42 -4.10
C LYS A 207 -9.55 -1.77 -3.93
N THR A 208 -9.83 -2.14 -2.69
CA THR A 208 -10.67 -3.28 -2.33
C THR A 208 -11.93 -2.79 -1.65
N ILE A 209 -13.08 -3.33 -2.07
CA ILE A 209 -14.40 -2.98 -1.56
C ILE A 209 -14.83 -4.11 -0.62
N SER A 210 -15.18 -3.79 0.63
CA SER A 210 -15.74 -4.75 1.57
C SER A 210 -17.15 -5.12 1.15
N GLN A 211 -17.47 -6.42 1.14
CA GLN A 211 -18.80 -6.91 0.85
C GLN A 211 -19.65 -6.99 2.12
N LYS A 212 -20.97 -6.90 1.97
CA LYS A 212 -21.91 -7.14 3.07
C LYS A 212 -21.82 -8.59 3.52
N LYS A 213 -22.19 -8.89 4.76
CA LYS A 213 -22.15 -10.27 5.29
C LYS A 213 -23.06 -11.24 4.54
N GLU A 214 -24.16 -10.74 3.98
CA GLU A 214 -25.12 -11.49 3.16
C GLU A 214 -24.50 -12.02 1.86
N ASP A 215 -23.49 -11.29 1.33
CA ASP A 215 -22.78 -11.68 0.11
C ASP A 215 -21.58 -12.61 0.36
N TRP A 216 -21.33 -12.97 1.63
CA TRP A 216 -20.22 -13.84 1.94
C TRP A 216 -20.55 -15.28 1.58
N ILE A 217 -19.56 -16.01 1.08
CA ILE A 217 -19.67 -17.45 0.83
C ILE A 217 -19.17 -18.14 2.10
N VAL A 218 -20.08 -18.78 2.82
CA VAL A 218 -19.80 -19.52 4.06
C VAL A 218 -20.11 -20.99 3.80
N VAL A 219 -19.15 -21.87 4.09
CA VAL A 219 -19.33 -23.33 4.01
C VAL A 219 -18.87 -23.92 5.34
N GLU A 220 -19.79 -24.55 6.06
CA GLU A 220 -19.55 -25.09 7.39
C GLU A 220 -18.88 -26.49 7.35
N GLY A 221 -18.21 -26.88 8.44
CA GLY A 221 -17.66 -28.23 8.61
C GLY A 221 -16.45 -28.56 7.73
N MET A 222 -15.72 -27.54 7.26
CA MET A 222 -14.62 -27.76 6.31
C MET A 222 -13.27 -28.05 6.98
N HIS A 223 -13.13 -27.75 8.26
CA HIS A 223 -11.94 -28.00 9.07
C HIS A 223 -12.35 -28.11 10.56
N GLU A 224 -11.44 -28.59 11.40
CA GLU A 224 -11.65 -28.70 12.82
C GLU A 224 -11.92 -27.33 13.46
N ALA A 225 -12.99 -27.25 14.26
CA ALA A 225 -13.39 -26.02 14.95
C ALA A 225 -12.55 -25.83 16.22
N ILE A 226 -12.15 -24.60 16.51
CA ILE A 226 -11.51 -24.22 17.79
C ILE A 226 -12.60 -23.88 18.83
N VAL A 227 -13.71 -23.31 18.38
CA VAL A 227 -14.84 -22.92 19.22
C VAL A 227 -16.14 -23.41 18.58
N THR A 228 -17.13 -23.68 19.41
CA THR A 228 -18.47 -24.03 18.93
C THR A 228 -19.18 -22.80 18.38
N LYS A 229 -20.25 -23.03 17.62
CA LYS A 229 -21.04 -21.94 17.05
C LYS A 229 -21.74 -21.12 18.14
N GLU A 230 -22.20 -21.80 19.19
CA GLU A 230 -22.83 -21.20 20.37
C GLU A 230 -21.85 -20.30 21.12
N GLU A 231 -20.66 -20.80 21.41
CA GLU A 231 -19.59 -20.01 22.04
C GLU A 231 -19.22 -18.77 21.22
N PHE A 232 -19.14 -18.93 19.90
CA PHE A 232 -18.88 -17.80 18.99
C PHE A 232 -19.98 -16.75 19.06
N GLU A 233 -21.25 -17.15 19.02
CA GLU A 233 -22.41 -16.25 19.09
C GLU A 233 -22.48 -15.52 20.44
N LEU A 234 -22.23 -16.23 21.56
CA LEU A 234 -22.13 -15.64 22.89
C LEU A 234 -20.99 -14.60 22.95
N ALA A 235 -19.82 -14.91 22.43
CA ALA A 235 -18.71 -13.95 22.37
C ALA A 235 -19.09 -12.71 21.54
N GLN A 236 -19.83 -12.86 20.43
CA GLN A 236 -20.35 -11.74 19.65
C GLN A 236 -21.32 -10.87 20.45
N ALA A 237 -22.19 -11.48 21.27
CA ALA A 237 -23.15 -10.76 22.09
C ALA A 237 -22.44 -9.92 23.17
N VAL A 238 -21.41 -10.48 23.83
CA VAL A 238 -20.58 -9.77 24.84
C VAL A 238 -19.88 -8.55 24.20
N ILE A 239 -19.27 -8.74 23.02
CA ILE A 239 -18.56 -7.65 22.32
C ILE A 239 -19.54 -6.53 21.92
N ARG A 240 -20.74 -6.88 21.42
CA ARG A 240 -21.78 -5.91 21.04
C ARG A 240 -22.38 -5.20 22.22
N GLY A 241 -22.59 -5.89 23.34
CA GLY A 241 -23.11 -5.34 24.58
C GLY A 241 -22.19 -4.25 25.19
N GLY A 242 -20.86 -4.42 25.04
CA GLY A 242 -19.87 -3.45 25.49
C GLY A 242 -19.76 -2.18 24.65
N ASN A 243 -20.30 -2.18 23.43
CA ASN A 243 -20.12 -1.10 22.44
C ASN A 243 -21.33 -0.16 22.33
N LYS A 244 -21.94 0.20 23.45
CA LYS A 244 -23.07 1.18 23.49
C LYS A 244 -22.63 2.65 23.33
N ASN A 245 -21.38 2.93 22.96
CA ASN A 245 -21.01 4.30 22.65
C ASN A 245 -21.60 4.70 21.29
N PRO A 246 -22.49 5.71 21.24
CA PRO A 246 -23.00 6.25 20.00
C PRO A 246 -21.81 6.66 19.13
N LYS A 247 -21.88 6.38 17.82
CA LYS A 247 -20.86 6.73 16.84
C LYS A 247 -20.47 8.19 17.06
N ARG A 248 -19.34 8.43 17.75
CA ARG A 248 -18.80 9.77 17.87
C ARG A 248 -18.59 10.31 16.49
N LYS A 249 -19.29 11.42 16.13
CA LYS A 249 -19.03 12.14 14.89
C LYS A 249 -17.53 12.39 14.82
N GLN A 250 -16.89 11.89 13.78
CA GLN A 250 -15.44 11.96 13.59
C GLN A 250 -15.10 13.44 13.40
N ARG A 251 -14.67 14.11 14.49
CA ARG A 251 -14.25 15.52 14.39
C ARG A 251 -12.93 15.57 13.64
N TYR A 252 -12.90 16.38 12.62
CA TYR A 252 -11.66 16.68 11.88
C TYR A 252 -10.84 17.66 12.72
N TYR A 253 -9.55 17.45 12.82
CA TYR A 253 -8.58 18.39 13.38
C TYR A 253 -7.27 18.27 12.58
N PRO A 254 -6.53 19.40 12.36
CA PRO A 254 -5.45 19.48 11.39
C PRO A 254 -4.34 18.45 11.56
N LEU A 255 -3.92 18.20 12.81
CA LEU A 255 -2.78 17.32 13.13
C LEU A 255 -3.16 15.83 13.29
N LYS A 256 -4.39 15.43 12.88
CA LYS A 256 -4.85 14.05 13.05
C LYS A 256 -3.99 13.05 12.27
N GLY A 257 -3.31 12.15 13.00
CA GLY A 257 -2.48 11.09 12.42
C GLY A 257 -1.12 11.57 11.89
N LEU A 258 -0.83 12.88 11.97
CA LEU A 258 0.45 13.44 11.51
C LEU A 258 1.51 13.47 12.62
N VAL A 259 1.09 13.66 13.88
CA VAL A 259 2.00 13.72 15.02
C VAL A 259 2.21 12.32 15.58
N CYS A 260 3.47 11.87 15.61
CA CYS A 260 3.87 10.54 16.04
C CYS A 260 4.79 10.59 17.26
N CYS A 261 4.72 9.57 18.11
CA CYS A 261 5.64 9.39 19.23
C CYS A 261 7.08 9.17 18.73
N GLY A 262 8.05 9.86 19.32
CA GLY A 262 9.49 9.74 18.98
C GLY A 262 10.01 8.30 19.16
N ASN A 263 9.54 7.58 20.19
CA ASN A 263 10.01 6.23 20.53
C ASN A 263 9.29 5.15 19.73
N CYS A 264 7.96 5.03 19.85
CA CYS A 264 7.21 3.93 19.21
C CYS A 264 6.69 4.23 17.81
N LYS A 265 6.85 5.44 17.30
CA LYS A 265 6.39 5.91 15.98
C LYS A 265 4.87 5.80 15.75
N ARG A 266 4.08 5.51 16.78
CA ARG A 266 2.61 5.51 16.70
C ARG A 266 2.08 6.94 16.73
N ALA A 267 0.97 7.19 16.04
CA ALA A 267 0.29 8.47 16.08
C ALA A 267 -0.19 8.79 17.50
N LEU A 268 0.05 10.02 17.94
CA LEU A 268 -0.40 10.49 19.24
C LEU A 268 -1.92 10.66 19.26
N SER A 269 -2.53 10.42 20.41
CA SER A 269 -3.97 10.57 20.63
C SER A 269 -4.30 11.95 21.19
N ARG A 270 -5.21 12.67 20.49
CA ARG A 270 -5.74 13.95 20.95
C ARG A 270 -6.74 13.76 22.07
N ARG A 271 -6.59 14.47 23.18
CA ARG A 271 -7.49 14.44 24.34
C ARG A 271 -7.83 15.86 24.82
N LYS A 272 -9.03 16.04 25.37
CA LYS A 272 -9.45 17.31 25.97
C LYS A 272 -8.86 17.43 27.39
N LEU A 273 -8.38 18.61 27.77
CA LEU A 273 -8.02 18.94 29.14
C LEU A 273 -9.28 18.88 30.03
N ARG A 274 -9.15 18.39 31.26
CA ARG A 274 -10.32 18.21 32.14
C ARG A 274 -10.81 19.53 32.74
N ASN A 275 -9.90 20.43 33.11
CA ASN A 275 -10.17 21.65 33.88
C ASN A 275 -9.89 22.94 33.11
N GLU A 276 -9.47 22.87 31.85
CA GLU A 276 -9.08 24.00 31.04
C GLU A 276 -9.67 23.88 29.63
N GLU A 277 -9.84 25.01 28.92
CA GLU A 277 -10.16 24.99 27.49
C GLU A 277 -8.92 24.63 26.69
N GLY A 278 -8.97 23.49 25.99
CA GLY A 278 -7.88 23.09 25.12
C GLY A 278 -7.78 21.58 24.94
N TYR A 279 -6.83 21.22 24.11
CA TYR A 279 -6.54 19.83 23.79
C TYR A 279 -5.04 19.57 23.89
N PHE A 280 -4.69 18.32 24.15
CA PHE A 280 -3.33 17.86 24.20
C PHE A 280 -3.18 16.53 23.45
N TYR A 281 -1.97 16.24 23.02
CA TYR A 281 -1.60 14.99 22.38
C TYR A 281 -0.76 14.16 23.34
N GLN A 282 -1.04 12.86 23.39
CA GLN A 282 -0.37 11.92 24.28
C GLN A 282 -0.15 10.58 23.56
N CYS A 283 0.99 9.94 23.84
CA CYS A 283 1.22 8.55 23.43
C CYS A 283 0.34 7.62 24.26
N THR A 284 -0.34 6.69 23.59
CA THR A 284 -1.20 5.67 24.22
C THR A 284 -0.57 4.28 24.22
N HIS A 285 0.72 4.15 23.86
CA HIS A 285 1.39 2.85 23.80
C HIS A 285 1.42 2.16 25.16
N SER A 286 1.72 2.88 26.22
CA SER A 286 1.73 2.38 27.59
C SER A 286 0.39 1.83 28.11
N THR A 287 -0.73 2.15 27.43
CA THR A 287 -2.04 1.54 27.76
C THR A 287 -2.19 0.12 27.22
N HIS A 288 -1.31 -0.31 26.33
CA HIS A 288 -1.34 -1.62 25.67
C HIS A 288 -0.12 -2.48 26.01
N ASP A 289 0.94 -1.86 26.53
CA ASP A 289 2.20 -2.51 26.84
C ASP A 289 2.84 -1.73 28.00
N ARG A 290 3.06 -2.39 29.12
CA ARG A 290 3.58 -1.76 30.36
C ARG A 290 5.09 -1.56 30.31
N ASP A 291 5.79 -2.38 29.54
CA ASP A 291 7.25 -2.39 29.42
C ASP A 291 7.77 -1.48 28.30
N THR A 292 7.09 -0.36 28.03
CA THR A 292 7.51 0.54 26.95
C THR A 292 8.43 1.66 27.46
N GLU A 293 9.44 1.98 26.66
CA GLU A 293 10.28 3.18 26.81
C GLU A 293 9.53 4.48 26.40
N CYS A 294 8.24 4.38 26.13
CA CYS A 294 7.45 5.55 25.77
C CYS A 294 7.18 6.42 27.00
N PRO A 295 7.29 7.76 26.87
CA PRO A 295 7.04 8.67 27.97
C PRO A 295 5.58 8.53 28.42
N VAL A 296 5.40 7.95 29.60
CA VAL A 296 4.10 7.78 30.25
C VAL A 296 3.67 9.10 30.85
N GLY A 297 2.51 9.59 30.40
CA GLY A 297 1.95 10.81 30.98
C GLY A 297 2.40 12.12 30.37
N GLU A 298 3.39 12.15 29.47
CA GLU A 298 3.75 13.36 28.75
C GLU A 298 2.63 13.86 27.87
N ARG A 299 2.30 15.14 28.03
CA ARG A 299 1.23 15.82 27.32
C ARG A 299 1.82 16.96 26.52
N TYR A 300 1.57 16.94 25.22
CA TYR A 300 2.00 17.98 24.30
C TYR A 300 0.80 18.87 23.97
N SER A 301 0.86 20.15 24.30
CA SER A 301 -0.20 21.12 23.99
C SER A 301 -0.48 21.15 22.48
N GLU A 302 -1.76 21.18 22.09
CA GLU A 302 -2.17 21.31 20.69
C GLU A 302 -1.64 22.60 20.06
N ALA A 303 -1.77 23.73 20.76
CA ALA A 303 -1.29 25.02 20.28
C ALA A 303 0.23 25.04 20.04
N TRP A 304 1.01 24.37 20.89
CA TRP A 304 2.45 24.26 20.70
C TRP A 304 2.80 23.43 19.46
N LEU A 305 2.11 22.30 19.26
CA LEU A 305 2.31 21.44 18.09
C LEU A 305 1.87 22.11 16.79
N GLU A 306 0.78 22.88 16.81
CA GLU A 306 0.32 23.65 15.66
C GLU A 306 1.33 24.75 15.28
N ASN A 307 1.85 25.48 16.26
CA ASN A 307 2.88 26.47 16.03
C ASN A 307 4.19 25.85 15.49
N ALA A 308 4.60 24.71 16.05
CA ALA A 308 5.77 23.98 15.56
C ALA A 308 5.59 23.52 14.10
N ALA A 309 4.41 22.98 13.77
CA ALA A 309 4.07 22.59 12.39
C ALA A 309 4.04 23.78 11.44
N TYR A 310 3.42 24.90 11.87
CA TYR A 310 3.38 26.13 11.09
C TYR A 310 4.78 26.67 10.77
N ASN A 311 5.66 26.74 11.78
CA ASN A 311 7.04 27.15 11.60
C ASN A 311 7.82 26.23 10.65
N ALA A 312 7.62 24.90 10.79
CA ALA A 312 8.27 23.94 9.89
C ALA A 312 7.80 24.10 8.44
N ILE A 313 6.52 24.32 8.20
CA ILE A 313 5.96 24.59 6.88
C ILE A 313 6.53 25.91 6.32
N GLY A 314 6.59 26.97 7.13
CA GLY A 314 7.17 28.25 6.75
C GLY A 314 8.62 28.11 6.29
N GLN A 315 9.44 27.36 7.04
CA GLN A 315 10.82 27.07 6.66
C GLN A 315 10.91 26.26 5.36
N MET A 316 10.05 25.27 5.15
CA MET A 316 10.00 24.50 3.91
C MET A 316 9.60 25.37 2.71
N LEU A 317 8.63 26.27 2.86
CA LEU A 317 8.22 27.18 1.79
C LEU A 317 9.37 28.10 1.37
N THR A 318 10.10 28.68 2.33
CA THR A 318 11.27 29.53 2.00
C THR A 318 12.38 28.74 1.29
N LEU A 319 12.57 27.46 1.63
CA LEU A 319 13.53 26.61 0.91
C LEU A 319 13.06 26.29 -0.51
N VAL A 320 11.76 26.04 -0.71
CA VAL A 320 11.18 25.80 -2.03
C VAL A 320 11.29 27.05 -2.92
N GLU A 321 10.97 28.22 -2.37
CA GLU A 321 11.12 29.50 -3.08
C GLU A 321 12.56 29.74 -3.51
N LYS A 322 13.53 29.57 -2.62
CA LYS A 322 14.96 29.68 -2.94
C LYS A 322 15.39 28.70 -4.04
N LYS A 323 14.85 27.47 -4.00
CA LYS A 323 15.12 26.46 -5.04
C LYS A 323 14.52 26.84 -6.37
N ALA A 324 13.28 27.33 -6.40
CA ALA A 324 12.60 27.77 -7.61
C ALA A 324 13.31 28.97 -8.29
N VAL A 325 13.78 29.95 -7.50
CA VAL A 325 14.58 31.07 -8.01
C VAL A 325 15.86 30.56 -8.65
N LYS A 326 16.58 29.65 -8.00
CA LYS A 326 17.81 29.08 -8.53
C LYS A 326 17.58 28.26 -9.82
N GLU A 327 16.50 27.49 -9.89
CA GLU A 327 16.12 26.77 -11.11
C GLU A 327 15.76 27.72 -12.27
N HIS A 328 15.10 28.82 -11.97
CA HIS A 328 14.79 29.85 -12.97
C HIS A 328 16.06 30.51 -13.53
N GLU A 329 17.03 30.85 -12.67
CA GLU A 329 18.32 31.39 -13.11
C GLU A 329 19.12 30.42 -13.98
N ILE A 330 19.14 29.11 -13.60
CA ILE A 330 19.78 28.06 -14.41
C ILE A 330 19.10 27.94 -15.77
N SER A 331 17.75 27.95 -15.80
CA SER A 331 16.99 27.93 -17.05
C SER A 331 17.29 29.13 -17.95
N LYS A 332 17.39 30.33 -17.37
CA LYS A 332 17.76 31.55 -18.12
C LYS A 332 19.15 31.45 -18.73
N ARG A 333 20.15 30.99 -17.97
CA ARG A 333 21.53 30.77 -18.46
C ARG A 333 21.58 29.74 -19.58
N ARG A 334 20.81 28.63 -19.46
CA ARG A 334 20.71 27.62 -20.53
C ARG A 334 20.10 28.16 -21.81
N LYS A 335 19.05 28.98 -21.72
CA LYS A 335 18.44 29.63 -22.90
C LYS A 335 19.42 30.58 -23.60
N SER A 336 20.19 31.37 -22.84
CA SER A 336 21.22 32.22 -23.40
C SER A 336 22.32 31.44 -24.12
N ALA A 337 22.85 30.38 -23.51
CA ALA A 337 23.86 29.54 -24.12
C ALA A 337 23.35 28.82 -25.39
N ILE A 338 22.10 28.35 -25.42
CA ILE A 338 21.48 27.75 -26.60
C ILE A 338 21.36 28.80 -27.73
N SER A 339 20.97 30.04 -27.42
CA SER A 339 20.90 31.12 -28.40
C SER A 339 22.28 31.43 -28.99
N GLU A 340 23.31 31.53 -28.17
CA GLU A 340 24.70 31.79 -28.61
C GLU A 340 25.23 30.65 -29.50
N CYS A 341 24.95 29.40 -29.13
CA CYS A 341 25.28 28.24 -29.95
C CYS A 341 24.54 28.26 -31.32
N ALA A 342 23.26 28.61 -31.31
CA ALA A 342 22.49 28.71 -32.55
C ALA A 342 23.00 29.80 -33.50
N ASP A 343 23.43 30.94 -32.96
CA ASP A 343 24.03 32.00 -33.74
C ASP A 343 25.41 31.60 -34.30
N THR A 344 26.21 30.90 -33.52
CA THR A 344 27.50 30.35 -33.97
C THR A 344 27.29 29.33 -35.10
N ILE A 345 26.30 28.40 -34.97
CA ILE A 345 25.95 27.44 -36.04
C ILE A 345 25.53 28.16 -37.30
N ARG A 346 24.68 29.21 -37.23
CA ARG A 346 24.27 29.99 -38.39
C ARG A 346 25.44 30.67 -39.07
N ASN A 347 26.38 31.21 -38.31
CA ASN A 347 27.59 31.85 -38.86
C ASN A 347 28.51 30.84 -39.56
N LEU A 348 28.72 29.67 -38.97
CA LEU A 348 29.51 28.61 -39.57
C LEU A 348 28.83 28.04 -40.83
N GLN A 349 27.49 27.92 -40.88
CA GLN A 349 26.76 27.55 -42.06
C GLN A 349 26.96 28.57 -43.21
N LYS A 350 26.86 29.89 -42.93
CA LYS A 350 27.13 30.93 -43.91
C LYS A 350 28.57 30.86 -44.46
N GLN A 351 29.56 30.65 -43.59
CA GLN A 351 30.96 30.47 -44.01
C GLN A 351 31.14 29.22 -44.87
N SER A 352 30.49 28.11 -44.49
CA SER A 352 30.51 26.89 -45.32
C SER A 352 29.90 27.09 -46.69
N GLU A 353 28.80 27.84 -46.80
CA GLU A 353 28.18 28.18 -48.09
C GLU A 353 29.08 29.09 -48.94
N GLN A 354 29.72 30.06 -48.35
CA GLN A 354 30.68 30.91 -49.03
C GLN A 354 31.87 30.13 -49.59
N LEU A 355 32.39 29.16 -48.82
CA LEU A 355 33.50 28.28 -49.26
C LEU A 355 33.08 27.31 -50.40
N LYS A 356 31.82 26.86 -50.46
CA LYS A 356 31.29 26.05 -51.55
C LYS A 356 31.13 26.84 -52.84
N GLY A 357 31.01 28.17 -52.81
CA GLY A 357 30.93 29.04 -53.96
C GLY A 357 32.28 29.36 -54.64
N VAL A 358 33.41 29.00 -53.99
CA VAL A 358 34.76 29.21 -54.59
C VAL A 358 35.04 28.03 -55.52
N LYS A 359 35.01 28.28 -56.82
CA LYS A 359 35.42 27.30 -57.87
C LYS A 359 36.88 26.93 -57.65
N PRO A 360 37.26 25.63 -57.71
CA PRO A 360 38.67 25.27 -57.66
C PRO A 360 39.39 25.92 -58.85
N VAL A 361 40.47 26.59 -58.57
CA VAL A 361 41.40 27.10 -59.62
C VAL A 361 42.02 25.87 -60.24
N SER A 362 41.69 25.60 -61.51
CA SER A 362 42.34 24.56 -62.30
C SER A 362 43.74 25.02 -62.64
N TYR A 363 44.74 24.27 -62.21
CA TYR A 363 46.10 24.32 -62.73
C TYR A 363 46.21 23.53 -64.04
#